data_227fddcff1982536f0440fb01f4fd65a
#
_entry.id   227fddcff1982536f0440fb01f4fd65a
#
_cell.length_a   1.000
_cell.length_b   1.000
_cell.length_c   1.000
_cell.angle_alpha   90.00
_cell.angle_beta   90.00
_cell.angle_gamma   90.00
#
_symmetry.space_group_name_H-M   'P 1'
#
loop_
_entity.id
_entity.type
_entity.pdbx_description
1 polymer ?
#
loop_
_entity_poly.entity_id
_entity_poly.type
_entity_poly.pdbx_seq_one_letter_code
_entity_poly.pdbx_strand_id
1 'polypeptide(L)'
;MAGETQVVGAGRSVGRLPSYLAALQRELGVGERIRVQLSPRPSRAWFTERARDLIVGAGFQLQGRCIFRSERATATIERIQSLPDSVGPDMRVLIVGLNPSPYSADSGIPYGRPGNRFWPAALAAGLVSQDRDVHHAFSSH
;
A
#
# COMPACT_ATOMS: atom_id res chain seq x y z
N MET A 1 -13.21 5.12 21.75
CA MET A 1 -14.16 5.85 20.90
C MET A 1 -14.24 5.15 19.56
N ALA A 2 -15.44 4.82 19.12
CA ALA A 2 -15.62 4.38 17.75
C ALA A 2 -15.37 5.61 16.83
N GLY A 3 -14.19 5.70 16.26
CA GLY A 3 -13.88 6.72 15.29
C GLY A 3 -14.76 6.58 14.05
N GLU A 4 -14.89 7.66 13.30
CA GLU A 4 -15.57 7.65 12.02
C GLU A 4 -14.95 6.60 11.10
N THR A 5 -15.79 5.85 10.36
CA THR A 5 -15.30 4.90 9.36
C THR A 5 -14.84 5.68 8.12
N GLN A 6 -13.59 5.50 7.75
CA GLN A 6 -13.04 6.13 6.57
C GLN A 6 -13.29 5.26 5.34
N VAL A 7 -13.94 5.83 4.33
CA VAL A 7 -14.21 5.14 3.07
C VAL A 7 -13.00 5.30 2.13
N VAL A 8 -12.51 4.18 1.60
CA VAL A 8 -11.32 4.13 0.75
C VAL A 8 -11.70 3.56 -0.62
N GLY A 9 -11.28 4.25 -1.66
CA GLY A 9 -11.40 3.78 -3.04
C GLY A 9 -12.82 3.68 -3.59
N ALA A 10 -13.77 4.48 -3.06
CA ALA A 10 -15.16 4.44 -3.48
C ALA A 10 -15.32 4.61 -5.00
N GLY A 11 -15.92 3.60 -5.66
CA GLY A 11 -16.15 3.60 -7.10
C GLY A 11 -14.89 3.47 -7.96
N ARG A 12 -13.72 3.23 -7.35
CA ARG A 12 -12.46 3.06 -8.07
C ARG A 12 -12.19 1.59 -8.38
N SER A 13 -11.30 1.32 -9.33
CA SER A 13 -10.90 -0.06 -9.63
C SER A 13 -10.13 -0.68 -8.45
N VAL A 14 -10.24 -1.99 -8.29
CA VAL A 14 -9.49 -2.74 -7.25
C VAL A 14 -7.99 -2.51 -7.39
N GLY A 15 -7.46 -2.42 -8.60
CA GLY A 15 -6.04 -2.19 -8.86
C GLY A 15 -5.50 -0.85 -8.34
N ARG A 16 -6.37 0.11 -8.02
CA ARG A 16 -5.98 1.39 -7.45
C ARG A 16 -6.02 1.42 -5.91
N LEU A 17 -6.60 0.43 -5.27
CA LEU A 17 -6.68 0.37 -3.81
C LEU A 17 -5.30 0.41 -3.14
N PRO A 18 -4.25 -0.28 -3.63
CA PRO A 18 -2.94 -0.21 -3.00
C PRO A 18 -2.41 1.21 -2.85
N SER A 19 -2.57 2.07 -3.85
CA SER A 19 -2.10 3.46 -3.78
C SER A 19 -2.87 4.29 -2.75
N TYR A 20 -4.17 4.10 -2.63
CA TYR A 20 -4.98 4.78 -1.61
C TYR A 20 -4.66 4.31 -0.21
N LEU A 21 -4.46 3.01 -0.03
CA LEU A 21 -4.06 2.44 1.27
C LEU A 21 -2.65 2.86 1.66
N ALA A 22 -1.73 2.95 0.71
CA ALA A 22 -0.38 3.45 0.96
C ALA A 22 -0.39 4.93 1.39
N ALA A 23 -1.22 5.76 0.76
CA ALA A 23 -1.39 7.16 1.16
C ALA A 23 -1.94 7.26 2.59
N LEU A 24 -2.95 6.46 2.91
CA LEU A 24 -3.54 6.40 4.25
C LEU A 24 -2.50 5.95 5.29
N GLN A 25 -1.70 4.96 4.97
CA GLN A 25 -0.64 4.46 5.85
C GLN A 25 0.36 5.57 6.22
N ARG A 26 0.71 6.44 5.28
CA ARG A 26 1.63 7.56 5.52
C ARG A 26 1.04 8.65 6.42
N GLU A 27 -0.28 8.82 6.41
CA GLU A 27 -0.97 9.81 7.25
C GLU A 27 -1.08 9.39 8.71
N LEU A 28 -0.99 8.08 8.98
CA LEU A 28 -1.13 7.53 10.33
C LEU A 28 0.22 7.36 11.02
N GLY A 29 0.24 7.47 12.33
CA GLY A 29 1.38 7.07 13.15
C GLY A 29 1.44 5.54 13.34
N VAL A 30 2.64 5.02 13.58
CA VAL A 30 2.82 3.60 13.95
C VAL A 30 2.03 3.31 15.22
N GLY A 31 1.24 2.24 15.21
CA GLY A 31 0.35 1.85 16.30
C GLY A 31 -1.02 2.53 16.29
N GLU A 32 -1.24 3.50 15.42
CA GLU A 32 -2.54 4.15 15.28
C GLU A 32 -3.55 3.21 14.62
N ARG A 33 -4.77 3.19 15.15
CA ARG A 33 -5.86 2.36 14.68
C ARG A 33 -6.97 3.20 14.07
N ILE A 34 -7.51 2.74 12.96
CA ILE A 34 -8.67 3.34 12.32
C ILE A 34 -9.63 2.26 11.82
N ARG A 35 -10.87 2.65 11.62
CA ARG A 35 -11.86 1.82 10.94
C ARG A 35 -11.96 2.26 9.49
N VAL A 36 -11.84 1.31 8.56
CA VAL A 36 -11.93 1.58 7.13
C VAL A 36 -13.02 0.76 6.48
N GLN A 37 -13.58 1.31 5.40
CA GLN A 37 -14.46 0.61 4.49
C GLN A 37 -13.87 0.72 3.09
N LEU A 38 -13.42 -0.41 2.54
CA LEU A 38 -12.96 -0.49 1.15
C LEU A 38 -14.16 -0.72 0.25
N SER A 39 -14.39 0.20 -0.68
CA SER A 39 -15.60 0.21 -1.50
C SER A 39 -15.29 0.42 -2.99
N PRO A 40 -14.44 -0.44 -3.60
CA PRO A 40 -14.13 -0.33 -5.02
C PRO A 40 -15.31 -0.71 -5.90
N ARG A 41 -15.19 -0.49 -7.20
CA ARG A 41 -16.13 -1.01 -8.17
C ARG A 41 -16.19 -2.54 -8.09
N PRO A 42 -17.38 -3.16 -8.13
CA PRO A 42 -17.50 -4.62 -8.15
C PRO A 42 -16.73 -5.22 -9.32
N SER A 43 -16.01 -6.32 -9.06
CA SER A 43 -15.30 -7.08 -10.07
C SER A 43 -15.01 -8.48 -9.54
N ARG A 44 -14.61 -9.38 -10.42
CA ARG A 44 -14.18 -10.74 -10.04
C ARG A 44 -12.90 -10.74 -9.18
N ALA A 45 -12.11 -9.65 -9.26
CA ALA A 45 -10.90 -9.49 -8.47
C ALA A 45 -11.19 -9.00 -7.04
N TRP A 46 -12.44 -8.68 -6.71
CA TRP A 46 -12.83 -8.14 -5.41
C TRP A 46 -13.57 -9.19 -4.57
N PHE A 47 -12.93 -9.68 -3.53
CA PHE A 47 -13.43 -10.69 -2.60
C PHE A 47 -12.72 -10.57 -1.25
N THR A 48 -13.19 -11.28 -0.23
CA THR A 48 -12.73 -11.11 1.16
C THR A 48 -11.20 -11.27 1.31
N GLU A 49 -10.63 -12.33 0.77
CA GLU A 49 -9.18 -12.60 0.89
C GLU A 49 -8.37 -11.50 0.22
N ARG A 50 -8.82 -11.01 -0.93
CA ARG A 50 -8.17 -9.91 -1.63
C ARG A 50 -8.17 -8.63 -0.78
N ALA A 51 -9.29 -8.33 -0.13
CA ALA A 51 -9.38 -7.16 0.76
C ALA A 51 -8.38 -7.25 1.91
N ARG A 52 -8.27 -8.42 2.53
CA ARG A 52 -7.31 -8.67 3.61
C ARG A 52 -5.88 -8.54 3.12
N ASP A 53 -5.54 -9.13 2.00
CA ASP A 53 -4.19 -9.09 1.42
C ASP A 53 -3.76 -7.65 1.09
N LEU A 54 -4.67 -6.85 0.54
CA LEU A 54 -4.41 -5.45 0.24
C LEU A 54 -4.15 -4.62 1.50
N ILE A 55 -4.89 -4.88 2.58
CA ILE A 55 -4.68 -4.21 3.87
C ILE A 55 -3.31 -4.57 4.44
N VAL A 56 -2.97 -5.85 4.47
CA VAL A 56 -1.68 -6.32 5.00
C VAL A 56 -0.53 -5.80 4.13
N GLY A 57 -0.66 -5.87 2.80
CA GLY A 57 0.35 -5.37 1.88
C GLY A 57 0.60 -3.87 1.99
N ALA A 58 -0.40 -3.09 2.42
CA ALA A 58 -0.24 -1.66 2.65
C ALA A 58 0.46 -1.29 3.96
N GLY A 59 0.90 -2.28 4.75
CA GLY A 59 1.60 -2.04 6.01
C GLY A 59 0.67 -1.87 7.21
N PHE A 60 -0.47 -2.54 7.17
CA PHE A 60 -1.42 -2.59 8.28
C PHE A 60 -1.57 -3.99 8.85
N GLN A 61 -1.94 -4.05 10.10
CA GLN A 61 -2.39 -5.27 10.76
C GLN A 61 -3.90 -5.19 11.00
N LEU A 62 -4.61 -6.27 10.67
CA LEU A 62 -6.03 -6.38 10.96
C LEU A 62 -6.26 -6.56 12.47
N GLN A 63 -7.19 -5.79 13.00
CA GLN A 63 -7.68 -5.91 14.37
C GLN A 63 -9.07 -6.54 14.32
N GLY A 64 -9.14 -7.86 14.57
CA GLY A 64 -10.38 -8.60 14.48
C GLY A 64 -10.73 -9.02 13.04
N ARG A 65 -12.02 -9.05 12.74
CA ARG A 65 -12.54 -9.55 11.48
C ARG A 65 -12.61 -8.48 10.40
N CYS A 66 -12.36 -8.88 9.17
CA CYS A 66 -12.74 -8.12 7.99
C CYS A 66 -14.14 -8.60 7.57
N ILE A 67 -15.10 -7.70 7.59
CA ILE A 67 -16.49 -8.00 7.24
C ILE A 67 -16.74 -7.59 5.80
N PHE A 68 -17.10 -8.57 4.97
CA PHE A 68 -17.41 -8.35 3.55
C PHE A 68 -18.93 -8.44 3.35
N ARG A 69 -19.56 -7.32 3.02
CA ARG A 69 -21.00 -7.22 2.75
C ARG A 69 -21.27 -6.25 1.62
N SER A 70 -22.19 -6.61 0.72
CA SER A 70 -22.59 -5.74 -0.38
C SER A 70 -21.41 -5.17 -1.15
N GLU A 71 -20.44 -6.01 -1.46
CA GLU A 71 -19.22 -5.64 -2.18
C GLU A 71 -18.34 -4.62 -1.43
N ARG A 72 -18.49 -4.51 -0.12
CA ARG A 72 -17.69 -3.62 0.74
C ARG A 72 -16.98 -4.41 1.81
N ALA A 73 -15.70 -4.09 2.04
CA ALA A 73 -14.92 -4.68 3.10
C ALA A 73 -14.70 -3.67 4.23
N THR A 74 -15.17 -3.99 5.42
CA THR A 74 -15.04 -3.13 6.61
C THR A 74 -14.13 -3.81 7.62
N ALA A 75 -13.15 -3.09 8.14
CA ALA A 75 -12.21 -3.60 9.10
C ALA A 75 -11.64 -2.48 9.99
N THR A 76 -11.22 -2.86 11.20
CA THR A 76 -10.35 -2.03 12.03
C THR A 76 -8.92 -2.43 11.73
N ILE A 77 -8.07 -1.47 11.43
CA ILE A 77 -6.69 -1.70 11.02
C ILE A 77 -5.73 -0.84 11.87
N GLU A 78 -4.54 -1.35 12.09
CA GLU A 78 -3.48 -0.67 12.83
C GLU A 78 -2.25 -0.53 11.93
N ARG A 79 -1.69 0.68 11.87
CA ARG A 79 -0.42 0.86 11.15
C ARG A 79 0.72 0.18 11.91
N ILE A 80 1.44 -0.69 11.23
CA ILE A 80 2.68 -1.30 11.74
C ILE A 80 3.89 -0.61 11.11
N GLN A 81 5.07 -0.80 11.72
CA GLN A 81 6.32 -0.30 11.16
C GLN A 81 6.74 -1.14 9.95
N SER A 82 6.22 -0.78 8.80
CA SER A 82 6.46 -1.48 7.53
C SER A 82 6.33 -0.51 6.36
N LEU A 83 6.80 -0.92 5.19
CA LEU A 83 6.53 -0.23 3.94
C LEU A 83 5.22 -0.73 3.34
N PRO A 84 4.39 0.18 2.81
CA PRO A 84 3.27 -0.25 1.98
C PRO A 84 3.78 -0.81 0.65
N ASP A 85 3.05 -1.78 0.11
CA ASP A 85 3.29 -2.22 -1.26
C ASP A 85 3.08 -1.05 -2.23
N SER A 86 4.06 -0.85 -3.09
CA SER A 86 4.02 0.15 -4.15
C SER A 86 3.67 -0.56 -5.46
N VAL A 87 2.39 -0.77 -5.68
CA VAL A 87 1.86 -1.51 -6.83
C VAL A 87 0.68 -0.76 -7.46
N GLY A 88 0.50 -0.94 -8.75
CA GLY A 88 -0.58 -0.32 -9.52
C GLY A 88 -0.93 -1.10 -10.77
N PRO A 89 -1.94 -0.63 -11.54
CA PRO A 89 -2.26 -1.23 -12.83
C PRO A 89 -1.10 -1.08 -13.82
N ASP A 90 -1.05 -2.01 -14.77
CA ASP A 90 -0.18 -1.96 -15.96
C ASP A 90 1.32 -1.90 -15.68
N MET A 91 1.76 -2.45 -14.55
CA MET A 91 3.19 -2.55 -14.23
C MET A 91 3.90 -3.50 -15.20
N ARG A 92 5.06 -3.07 -15.70
CA ARG A 92 5.93 -3.88 -16.57
C ARG A 92 6.89 -4.75 -15.78
N VAL A 93 7.28 -4.31 -14.60
CA VAL A 93 8.23 -5.01 -13.72
C VAL A 93 7.73 -4.92 -12.29
N LEU A 94 7.76 -6.03 -11.58
CA LEU A 94 7.51 -6.09 -10.14
C LEU A 94 8.80 -6.50 -9.43
N ILE A 95 9.24 -5.66 -8.50
CA ILE A 95 10.41 -5.93 -7.67
C ILE A 95 9.95 -6.31 -6.28
N VAL A 96 10.30 -7.52 -5.86
CA VAL A 96 9.87 -8.06 -4.57
C VAL A 96 11.06 -8.13 -3.62
N GLY A 97 10.95 -7.43 -2.48
CA GLY A 97 11.90 -7.53 -1.38
C GLY A 97 11.37 -8.43 -0.28
N LEU A 98 12.25 -8.93 0.58
CA LEU A 98 11.86 -9.78 1.71
C LEU A 98 11.29 -8.95 2.86
N ASN A 99 12.06 -7.99 3.35
CA ASN A 99 11.67 -7.13 4.46
C ASN A 99 12.30 -5.74 4.29
N PRO A 100 11.55 -4.67 4.60
CA PRO A 100 12.15 -3.35 4.65
C PRO A 100 13.08 -3.22 5.87
N SER A 101 14.14 -2.44 5.74
CA SER A 101 14.90 -2.00 6.90
C SER A 101 14.05 -1.01 7.73
N PRO A 102 14.36 -0.82 9.03
CA PRO A 102 13.69 0.23 9.81
C PRO A 102 13.78 1.61 9.15
N TYR A 103 14.93 1.93 8.55
CA TYR A 103 15.10 3.18 7.80
C TYR A 103 14.09 3.30 6.64
N SER A 104 13.92 2.24 5.86
CA SER A 104 12.97 2.24 4.74
C SER A 104 11.52 2.34 5.23
N ALA A 105 11.17 1.62 6.32
CA ALA A 105 9.84 1.69 6.91
C ALA A 105 9.52 3.09 7.45
N ASP A 106 10.49 3.76 8.05
CA ASP A 106 10.31 5.11 8.61
C ASP A 106 10.27 6.18 7.51
N SER A 107 11.13 6.06 6.50
CA SER A 107 11.18 7.04 5.40
C SER A 107 10.09 6.85 4.34
N GLY A 108 9.46 5.67 4.30
CA GLY A 108 8.49 5.33 3.27
C GLY A 108 9.11 5.04 1.90
N ILE A 109 10.43 4.90 1.81
CA ILE A 109 11.16 4.68 0.57
C ILE A 109 11.79 3.29 0.57
N PRO A 110 11.34 2.37 -0.30
CA PRO A 110 11.98 1.06 -0.43
C PRO A 110 13.44 1.23 -0.85
N TYR A 111 14.32 0.43 -0.25
CA TYR A 111 15.77 0.50 -0.48
C TYR A 111 16.34 1.92 -0.28
N GLY A 112 15.73 2.71 0.62
CA GLY A 112 16.00 4.14 0.76
C GLY A 112 17.28 4.49 1.50
N ARG A 113 17.90 3.54 2.21
CA ARG A 113 19.12 3.80 2.98
C ARG A 113 20.22 4.38 2.08
N PRO A 114 20.89 5.47 2.49
CA PRO A 114 22.09 5.96 1.79
C PRO A 114 23.11 4.84 1.66
N GLY A 115 23.66 4.67 0.48
CA GLY A 115 24.59 3.56 0.17
C GLY A 115 23.92 2.27 -0.29
N ASN A 116 22.61 2.12 -0.24
CA ASN A 116 21.92 1.00 -0.88
C ASN A 116 22.09 1.11 -2.40
N ARG A 117 22.46 0.01 -3.03
CA ARG A 117 22.80 0.00 -4.47
C ARG A 117 21.59 -0.14 -5.39
N PHE A 118 20.41 -0.37 -4.86
CA PHE A 118 19.21 -0.58 -5.69
C PHE A 118 18.91 0.62 -6.60
N TRP A 119 18.75 1.81 -6.03
CA TRP A 119 18.38 2.99 -6.80
C TRP A 119 19.44 3.40 -7.82
N PRO A 120 20.74 3.44 -7.48
CA PRO A 120 21.77 3.66 -8.49
C PRO A 120 21.76 2.64 -9.63
N ALA A 121 21.52 1.36 -9.32
CA ALA A 121 21.45 0.31 -10.34
C ALA A 121 20.18 0.46 -11.21
N ALA A 122 19.05 0.79 -10.61
CA ALA A 122 17.78 1.02 -11.34
C ALA A 122 17.88 2.22 -12.29
N LEU A 123 18.53 3.30 -11.85
CA LEU A 123 18.83 4.46 -12.69
C LEU A 123 19.75 4.09 -13.85
N ALA A 124 20.82 3.38 -13.59
CA ALA A 124 21.78 2.95 -14.63
C ALA A 124 21.14 2.00 -15.65
N ALA A 125 20.20 1.15 -15.21
CA ALA A 125 19.47 0.23 -16.06
C ALA A 125 18.31 0.89 -16.83
N GLY A 126 17.99 2.15 -16.56
CA GLY A 126 16.86 2.85 -17.17
C GLY A 126 15.49 2.39 -16.68
N LEU A 127 15.42 1.68 -15.55
CA LEU A 127 14.16 1.27 -14.94
C LEU A 127 13.43 2.44 -14.28
N VAL A 128 14.17 3.41 -13.78
CA VAL A 128 13.65 4.65 -13.20
C VAL A 128 14.47 5.83 -13.73
N SER A 129 13.91 7.02 -13.68
CA SER A 129 14.57 8.24 -14.10
C SER A 129 14.84 9.23 -12.97
N GLN A 130 14.35 8.94 -11.76
CA GLN A 130 14.60 9.74 -10.56
C GLN A 130 15.02 8.85 -9.41
N ASP A 131 15.98 9.37 -8.62
CA ASP A 131 16.50 8.66 -7.46
C ASP A 131 15.47 8.66 -6.32
N ARG A 132 15.19 7.49 -5.78
CA ARG A 132 14.35 7.27 -4.60
C ARG A 132 12.94 7.88 -4.69
N ASP A 133 12.43 8.02 -5.89
CA ASP A 133 11.08 8.51 -6.12
C ASP A 133 10.15 7.39 -6.60
N VAL A 134 9.45 6.79 -5.64
CA VAL A 134 8.51 5.70 -5.90
C VAL A 134 7.32 6.16 -6.74
N HIS A 135 6.84 7.39 -6.51
CA HIS A 135 5.70 7.93 -7.27
C HIS A 135 6.06 8.17 -8.73
N HIS A 136 7.24 8.71 -8.98
CA HIS A 136 7.73 8.91 -10.34
C HIS A 136 7.91 7.59 -11.08
N ALA A 137 8.37 6.55 -10.39
CA ALA A 137 8.54 5.23 -10.98
C ALA A 137 7.23 4.63 -11.52
N PHE A 138 6.06 5.05 -11.02
CA PHE A 138 4.75 4.66 -11.54
C PHE A 138 4.24 5.53 -12.68
N SER A 139 4.69 6.77 -12.76
CA SER A 139 4.16 7.75 -13.73
C SER A 139 4.96 7.85 -15.02
N SER A 140 6.12 7.23 -15.08
CA SER A 140 7.05 7.37 -16.22
C SER A 140 6.86 6.35 -17.34
N HIS A 141 5.65 5.76 -17.46
CA HIS A 141 5.36 4.78 -18.52
C HIS A 141 4.01 5.02 -19.20
#